data_92f97e9011c6855f7dcb35cc6138742c
#
_entry.id   92f97e9011c6855f7dcb35cc6138742c
#
_cell.length_a   1.000
_cell.length_b   1.000
_cell.length_c   1.000
_cell.angle_alpha   90.00
_cell.angle_beta   90.00
_cell.angle_gamma   90.00
#
_symmetry.space_group_name_H-M   'P 1'
#
loop_
_entity.id
_entity.type
_entity.pdbx_description
1 polymer ?
#
loop_
_entity_poly.entity_id
_entity_poly.type
_entity_poly.pdbx_seq_one_letter_code
_entity_poly.pdbx_strand_id
1 'polypeptide(L)'
;MKRSVLILSLAAFVLSSNAQVLKSNLLNGYKQGDKLEKATYNKADAPIKIDTWCEAFSSQTDKNAGSPITGQELSYEGYTEKGVSIKIGELPENVKGSRFSVYSISEKNDYCRGTLYLSFLANFSSVASSRLGDFIALSPVHTGGNLRARVYVGKIDDEHIRFGTNLLRVNAESFKSHALNKTHLLVLKLDYKKNEVSLFVDPALTAEEPQPDVCLLYTSPSPRDCS
;
A
#
# COMPACT_ATOMS: atom_id res chain seq x y z
N MET A 1 -16.13 -62.14 -27.88
CA MET A 1 -15.08 -61.17 -27.48
C MET A 1 -15.75 -59.88 -27.06
N LYS A 2 -15.84 -59.63 -25.75
CA LYS A 2 -16.41 -58.39 -25.20
C LYS A 2 -15.27 -57.38 -24.96
N ARG A 3 -15.27 -56.26 -25.65
CA ARG A 3 -14.31 -55.15 -25.44
C ARG A 3 -14.84 -54.27 -24.32
N SER A 4 -14.16 -54.28 -23.17
CA SER A 4 -14.40 -53.30 -22.08
C SER A 4 -13.70 -52.01 -22.41
N VAL A 5 -14.45 -50.93 -22.49
CA VAL A 5 -13.93 -49.58 -22.62
C VAL A 5 -13.74 -49.03 -21.22
N LEU A 6 -12.50 -48.76 -20.80
CA LEU A 6 -12.15 -48.12 -19.55
C LEU A 6 -12.24 -46.58 -19.74
N ILE A 7 -13.26 -45.98 -19.17
CA ILE A 7 -13.38 -44.51 -19.14
C ILE A 7 -12.60 -44.00 -17.93
N LEU A 8 -11.45 -43.39 -18.19
CA LEU A 8 -10.63 -42.72 -17.19
C LEU A 8 -11.20 -41.33 -16.99
N SER A 9 -11.99 -41.11 -15.94
CA SER A 9 -12.45 -39.77 -15.57
C SER A 9 -11.31 -39.00 -14.89
N LEU A 10 -10.72 -38.06 -15.62
CA LEU A 10 -9.74 -37.09 -15.08
C LEU A 10 -10.50 -36.08 -14.25
N ALA A 11 -10.52 -36.24 -12.92
CA ALA A 11 -11.01 -35.23 -12.00
C ALA A 11 -10.00 -34.07 -11.97
N ALA A 12 -10.31 -33.00 -12.68
CA ALA A 12 -9.58 -31.76 -12.55
C ALA A 12 -9.87 -31.16 -11.16
N PHE A 13 -8.94 -31.31 -10.23
CA PHE A 13 -8.96 -30.55 -8.99
C PHE A 13 -8.65 -29.09 -9.33
N VAL A 14 -9.70 -28.28 -9.43
CA VAL A 14 -9.56 -26.83 -9.43
C VAL A 14 -9.21 -26.43 -7.99
N LEU A 15 -7.92 -26.25 -7.74
CA LEU A 15 -7.45 -25.59 -6.52
C LEU A 15 -7.83 -24.11 -6.63
N SER A 16 -9.01 -23.76 -6.15
CA SER A 16 -9.36 -22.37 -5.91
C SER A 16 -8.45 -21.86 -4.79
N SER A 17 -7.41 -21.12 -5.15
CA SER A 17 -6.61 -20.37 -4.19
C SER A 17 -7.48 -19.22 -3.67
N ASN A 18 -8.15 -19.42 -2.54
CA ASN A 18 -8.82 -18.33 -1.84
C ASN A 18 -7.75 -17.40 -1.30
N ALA A 19 -7.72 -16.16 -1.79
CA ALA A 19 -6.90 -15.12 -1.20
C ALA A 19 -7.40 -14.85 0.22
N GLN A 20 -6.50 -14.94 1.20
CA GLN A 20 -6.83 -14.62 2.58
C GLN A 20 -6.78 -13.11 2.78
N VAL A 21 -7.86 -12.50 3.27
CA VAL A 21 -7.86 -11.12 3.73
C VAL A 21 -7.19 -11.07 5.10
N LEU A 22 -6.01 -10.46 5.18
CA LEU A 22 -5.26 -10.31 6.42
C LEU A 22 -5.88 -9.25 7.32
N LYS A 23 -6.20 -8.11 6.75
CA LYS A 23 -6.84 -6.96 7.42
C LYS A 23 -7.70 -6.20 6.43
N SER A 24 -8.82 -5.71 6.91
CA SER A 24 -9.71 -4.78 6.20
C SER A 24 -10.08 -3.64 7.15
N ASN A 25 -10.52 -2.53 6.55
CA ASN A 25 -11.01 -1.37 7.27
C ASN A 25 -10.10 -0.90 8.43
N LEU A 26 -8.85 -0.54 8.08
CA LEU A 26 -7.84 -0.09 9.04
C LEU A 26 -8.22 1.18 9.81
N LEU A 27 -9.27 1.88 9.37
CA LEU A 27 -9.79 3.12 9.96
C LEU A 27 -11.11 2.90 10.71
N ASN A 28 -11.47 1.65 11.00
CA ASN A 28 -12.68 1.34 11.74
C ASN A 28 -12.70 2.04 13.11
N GLY A 29 -13.83 2.68 13.43
CA GLY A 29 -14.04 3.41 14.67
C GLY A 29 -13.46 4.83 14.70
N TYR A 30 -12.86 5.31 13.60
CA TYR A 30 -12.49 6.72 13.43
C TYR A 30 -13.64 7.51 12.83
N LYS A 31 -13.71 8.80 13.19
CA LYS A 31 -14.61 9.80 12.61
C LYS A 31 -13.78 10.86 11.90
N GLN A 32 -14.39 11.53 10.92
CA GLN A 32 -13.75 12.66 10.26
C GLN A 32 -13.29 13.71 11.27
N GLY A 33 -12.04 14.14 11.16
CA GLY A 33 -11.42 15.10 12.06
C GLY A 33 -10.68 14.49 13.25
N ASP A 34 -10.77 13.16 13.44
CA ASP A 34 -10.01 12.49 14.49
C ASP A 34 -8.51 12.50 14.16
N LYS A 35 -7.67 12.61 15.19
CA LYS A 35 -6.26 12.32 15.05
C LYS A 35 -6.06 10.83 14.76
N LEU A 36 -5.19 10.51 13.80
CA LEU A 36 -5.00 9.14 13.36
C LEU A 36 -4.40 8.25 14.45
N GLU A 37 -3.41 8.74 15.17
CA GLU A 37 -2.76 7.94 16.20
C GLU A 37 -3.63 7.74 17.43
N LYS A 38 -3.65 6.51 17.92
CA LYS A 38 -4.14 6.13 19.26
C LYS A 38 -3.00 5.73 20.19
N ALA A 39 -1.78 5.67 19.70
CA ALA A 39 -0.59 5.36 20.48
C ALA A 39 0.63 6.04 19.86
N THR A 40 1.55 6.46 20.72
CA THR A 40 2.87 6.96 20.29
C THR A 40 3.82 5.78 20.23
N TYR A 41 4.56 5.66 19.13
CA TYR A 41 5.68 4.76 19.01
C TYR A 41 6.97 5.48 19.41
N ASN A 42 7.54 5.06 20.51
CA ASN A 42 8.91 5.45 20.87
C ASN A 42 9.80 4.22 20.71
N LYS A 43 10.74 4.28 19.78
CA LYS A 43 11.64 3.15 19.46
C LYS A 43 12.41 2.63 20.68
N ALA A 44 12.61 3.49 21.70
CA ALA A 44 13.37 3.14 22.90
C ALA A 44 12.51 2.49 24.01
N ASP A 45 11.25 2.90 24.14
CA ASP A 45 10.51 2.67 25.40
C ASP A 45 9.15 1.98 25.23
N ALA A 46 8.63 1.85 24.03
CA ALA A 46 7.32 1.25 23.83
C ALA A 46 7.29 0.34 22.60
N PRO A 47 6.89 -0.92 22.73
CA PRO A 47 6.67 -1.78 21.58
C PRO A 47 5.53 -1.21 20.72
N ILE A 48 5.61 -1.43 19.40
CA ILE A 48 4.51 -1.13 18.50
C ILE A 48 3.29 -1.94 18.93
N LYS A 49 2.16 -1.26 19.03
CA LYS A 49 0.88 -1.92 19.22
C LYS A 49 0.38 -2.44 17.88
N ILE A 50 0.04 -3.72 17.86
CA ILE A 50 -0.59 -4.35 16.70
C ILE A 50 -2.02 -3.83 16.58
N ASP A 51 -2.53 -3.81 15.35
CA ASP A 51 -3.89 -3.38 15.02
C ASP A 51 -4.24 -1.97 15.51
N THR A 52 -3.22 -1.10 15.56
CA THR A 52 -3.38 0.27 16.02
C THR A 52 -2.51 1.20 15.19
N TRP A 53 -3.05 2.35 14.81
CA TRP A 53 -2.27 3.42 14.22
C TRP A 53 -1.37 4.04 15.28
N CYS A 54 -0.09 4.03 15.02
CA CYS A 54 0.92 4.65 15.85
C CYS A 54 1.55 5.83 15.11
N GLU A 55 1.76 6.93 15.82
CA GLU A 55 2.59 8.00 15.32
C GLU A 55 4.04 7.52 15.26
N ALA A 56 4.70 7.77 14.15
CA ALA A 56 6.11 7.50 14.00
C ALA A 56 6.87 8.78 13.71
N PHE A 57 7.92 9.04 14.49
CA PHE A 57 8.80 10.17 14.29
C PHE A 57 10.07 9.75 13.55
N SER A 58 10.48 10.54 12.58
CA SER A 58 11.85 10.51 12.08
C SER A 58 12.64 11.64 12.72
N SER A 59 13.97 11.51 12.74
CA SER A 59 14.86 12.61 13.19
C SER A 59 14.74 13.89 12.36
N GLN A 60 14.09 13.82 11.20
CA GLN A 60 13.85 14.94 10.29
C GLN A 60 12.45 15.52 10.41
N THR A 61 11.59 14.95 11.25
CA THR A 61 10.22 15.43 11.44
C THR A 61 10.20 16.40 12.62
N ASP A 62 9.68 17.59 12.38
CA ASP A 62 9.40 18.53 13.46
C ASP A 62 8.33 17.93 14.38
N LYS A 63 8.59 17.96 15.70
CA LYS A 63 7.65 17.46 16.72
C LYS A 63 6.29 18.16 16.65
N ASN A 64 6.26 19.39 16.10
CA ASN A 64 5.02 20.15 15.90
C ASN A 64 4.23 19.73 14.66
N ALA A 65 4.73 18.81 13.84
CA ALA A 65 3.99 18.32 12.67
C ALA A 65 2.67 17.66 13.07
N GLY A 66 2.62 17.07 14.26
CA GLY A 66 1.44 16.38 14.77
C GLY A 66 1.12 15.14 13.94
N SER A 67 0.03 14.50 14.26
CA SER A 67 -0.45 13.32 13.55
C SER A 67 -1.29 13.67 12.34
N PRO A 68 -1.34 12.78 11.35
CA PRO A 68 -2.34 12.86 10.31
C PRO A 68 -3.76 12.89 10.90
N ILE A 69 -4.64 13.63 10.23
CA ILE A 69 -6.04 13.77 10.63
C ILE A 69 -6.88 12.98 9.64
N THR A 70 -7.96 12.38 10.13
CA THR A 70 -8.90 11.67 9.26
C THR A 70 -9.73 12.65 8.45
N GLY A 71 -9.94 12.31 7.18
CA GLY A 71 -10.74 13.06 6.22
C GLY A 71 -12.10 12.40 5.94
N GLN A 72 -12.80 12.96 4.97
CA GLN A 72 -14.05 12.38 4.49
C GLN A 72 -13.85 11.02 3.83
N GLU A 73 -14.93 10.26 3.73
CA GLU A 73 -14.96 9.00 2.99
C GLU A 73 -14.63 9.24 1.51
N LEU A 74 -13.83 8.33 0.95
CA LEU A 74 -13.61 8.22 -0.48
C LEU A 74 -14.47 7.07 -1.02
N SER A 75 -14.96 7.22 -2.24
CA SER A 75 -15.73 6.19 -2.93
C SER A 75 -15.16 5.88 -4.30
N TYR A 76 -15.31 4.62 -4.70
CA TYR A 76 -14.92 4.14 -6.02
C TYR A 76 -15.91 3.04 -6.43
N GLU A 77 -16.32 3.01 -7.70
CA GLU A 77 -17.28 2.03 -8.18
C GLU A 77 -16.74 0.61 -8.05
N GLY A 78 -17.53 -0.27 -7.42
CA GLY A 78 -17.14 -1.65 -7.16
C GLY A 78 -16.22 -1.87 -5.96
N TYR A 79 -15.70 -0.82 -5.32
CA TYR A 79 -14.92 -0.93 -4.09
C TYR A 79 -15.85 -0.86 -2.88
N THR A 80 -15.88 -1.92 -2.07
CA THR A 80 -16.90 -2.12 -1.02
C THR A 80 -16.51 -1.60 0.36
N GLU A 81 -15.20 -1.41 0.61
CA GLU A 81 -14.74 -0.86 1.89
C GLU A 81 -15.22 0.58 2.07
N LYS A 82 -15.77 0.86 3.26
CA LYS A 82 -16.35 2.14 3.64
C LYS A 82 -15.62 2.70 4.85
N GLY A 83 -15.61 4.01 4.99
CA GLY A 83 -15.05 4.70 6.15
C GLY A 83 -14.33 5.98 5.82
N VAL A 84 -13.76 6.60 6.85
CA VAL A 84 -12.98 7.83 6.70
C VAL A 84 -11.68 7.60 5.94
N SER A 85 -11.11 8.65 5.37
CA SER A 85 -9.77 8.64 4.76
C SER A 85 -8.71 9.19 5.72
N ILE A 86 -7.46 9.16 5.31
CA ILE A 86 -6.35 9.81 5.99
C ILE A 86 -5.92 11.02 5.15
N LYS A 87 -5.88 12.19 5.76
CA LYS A 87 -5.32 13.39 5.13
C LYS A 87 -3.80 13.38 5.25
N ILE A 88 -3.12 13.43 4.11
CA ILE A 88 -1.67 13.52 4.03
C ILE A 88 -1.25 14.87 3.43
N GLY A 89 -0.02 15.29 3.67
CA GLY A 89 0.63 16.41 2.99
C GLY A 89 0.50 17.79 3.64
N GLU A 90 -0.58 18.09 4.32
CA GLU A 90 -0.73 19.37 4.99
C GLU A 90 0.06 19.41 6.30
N LEU A 91 1.07 20.28 6.40
CA LEU A 91 1.78 20.58 7.62
C LEU A 91 1.32 21.94 8.17
N PRO A 92 1.36 22.16 9.49
CA PRO A 92 1.16 23.48 10.06
C PRO A 92 2.15 24.49 9.48
N GLU A 93 1.75 25.76 9.49
CA GLU A 93 2.61 26.85 9.01
C GLU A 93 3.97 26.83 9.72
N ASN A 94 5.05 27.03 8.96
CA ASN A 94 6.44 27.00 9.43
C ASN A 94 6.95 25.66 9.98
N VAL A 95 6.20 24.56 9.85
CA VAL A 95 6.64 23.22 10.19
C VAL A 95 7.25 22.54 8.97
N LYS A 96 8.44 21.95 9.15
CA LYS A 96 9.17 21.24 8.08
C LYS A 96 9.15 19.74 8.32
N GLY A 97 9.33 18.98 7.23
CA GLY A 97 9.44 17.53 7.28
C GLY A 97 8.19 16.82 6.77
N SER A 98 7.96 15.63 7.28
CA SER A 98 6.80 14.81 6.91
C SER A 98 6.21 14.11 8.13
N ARG A 99 4.91 13.90 8.09
CA ARG A 99 4.20 13.10 9.09
C ARG A 99 4.27 11.65 8.69
N PHE A 100 4.49 10.80 9.69
CA PHE A 100 4.39 9.37 9.54
C PHE A 100 3.35 8.80 10.48
N SER A 101 2.66 7.78 10.00
CA SER A 101 1.88 6.90 10.84
C SER A 101 2.13 5.47 10.39
N VAL A 102 2.16 4.57 11.33
CA VAL A 102 2.42 3.15 11.09
C VAL A 102 1.26 2.33 11.63
N TYR A 103 0.77 1.41 10.82
CA TYR A 103 -0.16 0.38 11.24
C TYR A 103 0.52 -0.97 11.14
N SER A 104 0.68 -1.66 12.27
CA SER A 104 1.33 -2.97 12.33
C SER A 104 0.30 -4.08 12.38
N ILE A 105 0.43 -5.05 11.48
CA ILE A 105 -0.45 -6.22 11.41
C ILE A 105 0.12 -7.44 12.12
N SER A 106 1.40 -7.40 12.50
CA SER A 106 2.09 -8.48 13.21
C SER A 106 3.27 -7.95 14.02
N GLU A 107 3.63 -8.62 15.11
CA GLU A 107 4.86 -8.34 15.88
C GLU A 107 6.12 -8.91 15.22
N LYS A 108 5.94 -9.86 14.32
CA LYS A 108 7.02 -10.61 13.66
C LYS A 108 6.94 -10.42 12.15
N ASN A 109 8.00 -10.81 11.46
CA ASN A 109 8.06 -10.84 10.01
C ASN A 109 7.28 -12.03 9.41
N ASP A 110 6.03 -12.21 9.82
CA ASP A 110 5.24 -13.39 9.46
C ASP A 110 4.83 -13.39 7.98
N TYR A 111 4.77 -12.21 7.36
CA TYR A 111 4.27 -12.01 6.01
C TYR A 111 5.38 -11.71 5.00
N CYS A 112 6.55 -12.32 5.17
CA CYS A 112 7.69 -12.19 4.24
C CYS A 112 7.72 -13.25 3.15
N ARG A 113 6.63 -13.93 2.90
CA ARG A 113 6.53 -15.03 1.90
C ARG A 113 5.24 -14.90 1.10
N GLY A 114 5.27 -15.48 -0.10
CA GLY A 114 4.12 -15.48 -0.97
C GLY A 114 3.86 -14.13 -1.62
N THR A 115 2.62 -13.83 -1.89
CA THR A 115 2.20 -12.58 -2.55
C THR A 115 1.29 -11.80 -1.62
N LEU A 116 1.60 -10.52 -1.41
CA LEU A 116 0.79 -9.59 -0.65
C LEU A 116 0.17 -8.57 -1.58
N TYR A 117 -1.09 -8.22 -1.30
CA TYR A 117 -1.80 -7.14 -1.96
C TYR A 117 -2.22 -6.10 -0.92
N LEU A 118 -2.01 -4.83 -1.24
CA LEU A 118 -2.53 -3.69 -0.50
C LEU A 118 -3.39 -2.86 -1.44
N SER A 119 -4.71 -2.86 -1.22
CA SER A 119 -5.66 -2.03 -1.97
C SER A 119 -6.13 -0.86 -1.13
N PHE A 120 -6.24 0.30 -1.74
CA PHE A 120 -6.71 1.52 -1.08
C PHE A 120 -7.18 2.55 -2.10
N LEU A 121 -7.98 3.49 -1.63
CA LEU A 121 -8.42 4.64 -2.41
C LEU A 121 -7.53 5.85 -2.12
N ALA A 122 -7.22 6.62 -3.16
CA ALA A 122 -6.45 7.86 -3.04
C ALA A 122 -7.11 8.97 -3.89
N ASN A 123 -7.13 10.19 -3.33
CA ASN A 123 -7.58 11.39 -4.02
C ASN A 123 -6.59 12.51 -3.71
N PHE A 124 -6.05 13.14 -4.74
CA PHE A 124 -5.11 14.25 -4.62
C PHE A 124 -5.74 15.51 -5.15
N SER A 125 -5.92 16.52 -4.30
CA SER A 125 -6.36 17.85 -4.71
C SER A 125 -5.21 18.68 -5.29
N SER A 126 -3.96 18.38 -4.87
CA SER A 126 -2.77 18.99 -5.41
C SER A 126 -1.55 18.10 -5.18
N VAL A 127 -0.55 18.22 -6.02
CA VAL A 127 0.78 17.62 -5.86
C VAL A 127 1.82 18.69 -6.20
N ALA A 128 2.68 19.01 -5.23
CA ALA A 128 3.57 20.17 -5.33
C ALA A 128 4.75 19.97 -6.30
N SER A 129 5.17 18.72 -6.55
CA SER A 129 6.41 18.43 -7.28
C SER A 129 6.20 17.46 -8.43
N SER A 130 6.92 17.70 -9.52
CA SER A 130 7.06 16.72 -10.60
C SER A 130 7.94 15.53 -10.22
N ARG A 131 8.75 15.64 -9.16
CA ARG A 131 9.47 14.48 -8.60
C ARG A 131 8.50 13.58 -7.89
N LEU A 132 8.71 12.27 -8.04
CA LEU A 132 7.94 11.28 -7.32
C LEU A 132 8.19 11.37 -5.82
N GLY A 133 7.12 11.60 -5.05
CA GLY A 133 7.10 11.53 -3.58
C GLY A 133 6.32 10.32 -3.12
N ASP A 134 6.89 9.52 -2.22
CA ASP A 134 6.21 8.38 -1.63
C ASP A 134 5.19 8.81 -0.57
N PHE A 135 4.05 8.13 -0.53
CA PHE A 135 2.99 8.45 0.43
C PHE A 135 2.43 7.23 1.17
N ILE A 136 2.70 6.02 0.69
CA ILE A 136 2.38 4.77 1.37
C ILE A 136 3.43 3.72 1.06
N ALA A 137 3.71 2.83 2.02
CA ALA A 137 4.67 1.77 1.85
C ALA A 137 4.32 0.52 2.65
N LEU A 138 4.75 -0.63 2.15
CA LEU A 138 4.86 -1.87 2.90
C LEU A 138 6.27 -1.99 3.48
N SER A 139 6.37 -2.34 4.75
CA SER A 139 7.65 -2.52 5.44
C SER A 139 7.64 -3.83 6.23
N PRO A 140 8.73 -4.61 6.17
CA PRO A 140 8.89 -5.80 7.01
C PRO A 140 9.23 -5.45 8.46
N VAL A 141 9.63 -4.21 8.71
CA VAL A 141 9.97 -3.69 10.03
C VAL A 141 9.15 -2.45 10.33
N HIS A 142 8.91 -2.22 11.60
CA HIS A 142 7.99 -1.17 12.07
C HIS A 142 8.40 0.24 11.67
N THR A 143 9.69 0.54 11.67
CA THR A 143 10.22 1.86 11.28
C THR A 143 11.61 1.71 10.69
N GLY A 144 11.95 2.55 9.74
CA GLY A 144 13.31 2.64 9.21
C GLY A 144 13.42 2.36 7.72
N GLY A 145 14.65 2.34 7.21
CA GLY A 145 14.99 2.44 5.81
C GLY A 145 14.70 1.24 4.90
N ASN A 146 14.14 0.15 5.41
CA ASN A 146 13.91 -1.08 4.64
C ASN A 146 12.48 -1.19 4.11
N LEU A 147 11.94 -0.10 3.59
CA LEU A 147 10.64 -0.13 2.90
C LEU A 147 10.76 -1.00 1.65
N ARG A 148 9.90 -2.01 1.54
CA ARG A 148 9.97 -2.99 0.45
C ARG A 148 9.33 -2.54 -0.82
N ALA A 149 8.13 -1.99 -0.70
CA ALA A 149 7.37 -1.49 -1.81
C ALA A 149 6.71 -0.18 -1.39
N ARG A 150 6.85 0.85 -2.20
CA ARG A 150 6.28 2.17 -1.98
C ARG A 150 5.38 2.53 -3.13
N VAL A 151 4.38 3.35 -2.86
CA VAL A 151 3.61 4.02 -3.90
C VAL A 151 3.97 5.48 -3.90
N TYR A 152 4.27 5.98 -5.08
CA TYR A 152 4.66 7.35 -5.34
C TYR A 152 3.60 8.08 -6.14
N VAL A 153 3.58 9.40 -5.96
CA VAL A 153 2.83 10.32 -6.80
C VAL A 153 3.73 11.45 -7.26
N GLY A 154 3.55 11.92 -8.48
CA GLY A 154 4.25 13.08 -9.04
C GLY A 154 3.33 13.91 -9.91
N LYS A 155 3.53 15.22 -9.89
CA LYS A 155 2.80 16.15 -10.75
C LYS A 155 3.22 15.98 -12.22
N ILE A 156 2.26 15.98 -13.14
CA ILE A 156 2.49 16.13 -14.57
C ILE A 156 2.25 17.60 -14.94
N ASP A 157 1.05 18.10 -14.65
CA ASP A 157 0.60 19.48 -14.86
C ASP A 157 -0.39 19.89 -13.75
N ASP A 158 -1.14 20.96 -13.95
CA ASP A 158 -2.08 21.48 -12.93
C ASP A 158 -3.36 20.66 -12.80
N GLU A 159 -3.64 19.75 -13.72
CA GLU A 159 -4.82 18.90 -13.73
C GLU A 159 -4.47 17.41 -13.61
N HIS A 160 -3.20 17.05 -13.77
CA HIS A 160 -2.81 15.65 -13.87
C HIS A 160 -1.61 15.28 -13.01
N ILE A 161 -1.67 14.03 -12.55
CA ILE A 161 -0.62 13.35 -11.80
C ILE A 161 -0.25 12.03 -12.46
N ARG A 162 0.88 11.48 -12.05
CA ARG A 162 1.28 10.12 -12.36
C ARG A 162 1.61 9.36 -11.09
N PHE A 163 1.48 8.05 -11.15
CA PHE A 163 1.85 7.16 -10.06
C PHE A 163 3.09 6.36 -10.40
N GLY A 164 3.77 5.89 -9.37
CA GLY A 164 4.94 5.03 -9.49
C GLY A 164 5.07 4.08 -8.31
N THR A 165 5.99 3.15 -8.44
CA THR A 165 6.36 2.24 -7.35
C THR A 165 7.87 2.05 -7.30
N ASN A 166 8.36 1.41 -6.24
CA ASN A 166 9.75 0.97 -6.19
C ASN A 166 9.87 -0.46 -5.67
N LEU A 167 10.98 -1.05 -6.01
CA LEU A 167 11.48 -2.25 -5.37
C LEU A 167 12.90 -1.98 -4.87
N LEU A 168 13.06 -1.95 -3.56
CA LEU A 168 14.31 -1.57 -2.89
C LEU A 168 14.79 -0.15 -3.30
N ARG A 169 15.80 -0.05 -4.15
CA ARG A 169 16.39 1.22 -4.62
C ARG A 169 16.03 1.59 -6.05
N VAL A 170 15.27 0.74 -6.72
CA VAL A 170 14.87 0.95 -8.12
C VAL A 170 13.45 1.50 -8.15
N ASN A 171 13.27 2.64 -8.79
CA ASN A 171 11.97 3.27 -8.98
C ASN A 171 11.52 3.07 -10.42
N ALA A 172 10.22 2.91 -10.60
CA ALA A 172 9.56 3.00 -11.90
C ALA A 172 8.27 3.79 -11.76
N GLU A 173 7.88 4.44 -12.83
CA GLU A 173 6.67 5.25 -12.90
C GLU A 173 5.80 4.83 -14.09
N SER A 174 4.49 5.02 -13.94
CA SER A 174 3.57 4.88 -15.06
C SER A 174 3.68 6.07 -15.99
N PHE A 175 3.58 5.81 -17.29
CA PHE A 175 3.46 6.86 -18.30
C PHE A 175 2.02 7.38 -18.45
N LYS A 176 1.06 6.75 -17.75
CA LYS A 176 -0.35 7.16 -17.76
C LYS A 176 -0.55 8.41 -16.92
N SER A 177 -1.39 9.27 -17.43
CA SER A 177 -1.85 10.49 -16.78
C SER A 177 -3.17 10.20 -16.03
N HIS A 178 -3.27 10.69 -14.80
CA HIS A 178 -4.43 10.53 -13.94
C HIS A 178 -4.91 11.89 -13.47
N ALA A 179 -6.23 12.11 -13.40
CA ALA A 179 -6.78 13.41 -13.05
C ALA A 179 -6.62 13.71 -11.55
N LEU A 180 -6.27 14.96 -11.23
CA LEU A 180 -6.43 15.52 -9.88
C LEU A 180 -7.92 15.58 -9.49
N ASN A 181 -8.21 15.68 -8.20
CA ASN A 181 -9.57 15.76 -7.65
C ASN A 181 -10.49 14.58 -8.01
N LYS A 182 -9.90 13.49 -8.47
CA LYS A 182 -10.57 12.21 -8.75
C LYS A 182 -10.10 11.15 -7.76
N THR A 183 -11.02 10.31 -7.31
CA THR A 183 -10.66 9.14 -6.51
C THR A 183 -10.16 8.04 -7.42
N HIS A 184 -8.98 7.53 -7.12
CA HIS A 184 -8.33 6.42 -7.80
C HIS A 184 -8.26 5.20 -6.88
N LEU A 185 -8.50 4.02 -7.41
CA LEU A 185 -8.21 2.75 -6.78
C LEU A 185 -6.77 2.37 -7.10
N LEU A 186 -5.98 2.17 -6.06
CA LEU A 186 -4.59 1.72 -6.17
C LEU A 186 -4.46 0.33 -5.54
N VAL A 187 -3.79 -0.57 -6.25
CA VAL A 187 -3.44 -1.89 -5.74
C VAL A 187 -1.95 -2.11 -5.89
N LEU A 188 -1.27 -2.22 -4.76
CA LEU A 188 0.14 -2.55 -4.69
C LEU A 188 0.27 -4.05 -4.46
N LYS A 189 1.01 -4.75 -5.31
CA LYS A 189 1.34 -6.16 -5.20
C LYS A 189 2.82 -6.32 -4.90
N LEU A 190 3.13 -7.13 -3.91
CA LEU A 190 4.50 -7.54 -3.58
C LEU A 190 4.56 -9.07 -3.62
N ASP A 191 5.28 -9.61 -4.59
CA ASP A 191 5.52 -11.04 -4.74
C ASP A 191 6.95 -11.37 -4.30
N TYR A 192 7.08 -11.94 -3.11
CA TYR A 192 8.38 -12.31 -2.54
C TYR A 192 9.06 -13.45 -3.29
N LYS A 193 8.29 -14.34 -3.90
CA LYS A 193 8.84 -15.48 -4.65
C LYS A 193 9.48 -15.04 -5.95
N LYS A 194 8.85 -14.07 -6.62
CA LYS A 194 9.33 -13.52 -7.88
C LYS A 194 10.27 -12.32 -7.70
N ASN A 195 10.39 -11.79 -6.47
CA ASN A 195 11.02 -10.49 -6.22
C ASN A 195 10.44 -9.40 -7.12
N GLU A 196 9.12 -9.31 -7.13
CA GLU A 196 8.35 -8.43 -8.00
C GLU A 196 7.52 -7.46 -7.18
N VAL A 197 7.48 -6.21 -7.61
CA VAL A 197 6.51 -5.22 -7.15
C VAL A 197 5.74 -4.72 -8.35
N SER A 198 4.42 -4.77 -8.26
CA SER A 198 3.51 -4.28 -9.29
C SER A 198 2.54 -3.26 -8.71
N LEU A 199 2.24 -2.23 -9.47
CA LEU A 199 1.24 -1.21 -9.14
C LEU A 199 0.17 -1.21 -10.22
N PHE A 200 -1.08 -1.30 -9.79
CA PHE A 200 -2.27 -1.17 -10.62
C PHE A 200 -2.99 0.11 -10.23
N VAL A 201 -3.37 0.91 -11.21
CA VAL A 201 -4.12 2.16 -11.01
C VAL A 201 -5.44 2.06 -11.75
N ASP A 202 -6.52 2.25 -11.03
CA ASP A 202 -7.89 2.09 -11.56
C ASP A 202 -8.08 0.76 -12.31
N PRO A 203 -7.64 -0.39 -11.74
CA PRO A 203 -7.76 -1.67 -12.40
C PRO A 203 -9.23 -2.07 -12.61
N ALA A 204 -9.52 -2.77 -13.70
CA ALA A 204 -10.80 -3.41 -13.86
C ALA A 204 -10.99 -4.48 -12.75
N LEU A 205 -12.12 -4.41 -12.05
CA LEU A 205 -12.45 -5.34 -10.97
C LEU A 205 -13.04 -6.63 -11.57
N THR A 206 -12.17 -7.46 -12.10
CA THR A 206 -12.50 -8.74 -12.76
C THR A 206 -11.96 -9.92 -11.95
N ALA A 207 -12.39 -11.14 -12.30
CA ALA A 207 -11.90 -12.35 -11.65
C ALA A 207 -10.43 -12.66 -12.00
N GLU A 208 -9.94 -12.16 -13.13
CA GLU A 208 -8.55 -12.31 -13.55
C GLU A 208 -7.74 -11.06 -13.18
N GLU A 209 -6.50 -11.26 -12.75
CA GLU A 209 -5.58 -10.17 -12.45
C GLU A 209 -5.27 -9.39 -13.75
N PRO A 210 -5.54 -8.07 -13.80
CA PRO A 210 -5.24 -7.28 -14.97
C PRO A 210 -3.72 -7.06 -15.13
N GLN A 211 -3.32 -6.50 -16.26
CA GLN A 211 -1.93 -6.07 -16.44
C GLN A 211 -1.62 -4.87 -15.53
N PRO A 212 -0.48 -4.88 -14.81
CA PRO A 212 -0.10 -3.75 -13.97
C PRO A 212 0.28 -2.53 -14.80
N ASP A 213 0.05 -1.34 -14.24
CA ASP A 213 0.53 -0.08 -14.83
C ASP A 213 2.05 0.08 -14.70
N VAL A 214 2.60 -0.45 -13.63
CA VAL A 214 4.05 -0.49 -13.38
C VAL A 214 4.39 -1.84 -12.79
N CYS A 215 5.46 -2.46 -13.29
CA CYS A 215 6.02 -3.69 -12.76
C CYS A 215 7.53 -3.60 -12.68
N LEU A 216 8.08 -3.96 -11.53
CA LEU A 216 9.51 -4.04 -11.27
C LEU A 216 9.88 -5.46 -10.87
N LEU A 217 10.86 -6.02 -11.57
CA LEU A 217 11.49 -7.29 -11.23
C LEU A 217 12.91 -7.02 -10.71
N TYR A 218 13.22 -7.55 -9.55
CA TYR A 218 14.56 -7.51 -9.03
C TYR A 218 15.29 -8.80 -9.40
N THR A 219 16.24 -8.70 -10.30
CA THR A 219 16.98 -9.83 -10.87
C THR A 219 18.22 -10.24 -10.10
N SER A 220 18.56 -9.55 -9.02
CA SER A 220 19.74 -9.89 -8.20
C SER A 220 19.32 -10.75 -7.00
N PRO A 221 20.07 -11.84 -6.70
CA PRO A 221 19.74 -12.69 -5.57
C PRO A 221 20.08 -11.99 -4.27
N SER A 222 19.07 -11.60 -3.49
CA SER A 222 19.25 -11.24 -2.10
C SER A 222 18.40 -12.13 -1.21
N PRO A 223 18.98 -13.10 -0.52
CA PRO A 223 18.25 -14.02 0.35
C PRO A 223 18.01 -13.51 1.77
N ARG A 224 18.33 -12.27 2.13
CA ARG A 224 18.48 -11.87 3.55
C ARG A 224 17.46 -10.85 4.05
N ASP A 225 16.27 -10.85 3.52
CA ASP A 225 15.38 -9.71 3.78
C ASP A 225 14.28 -9.96 4.82
N CYS A 226 14.28 -11.12 5.43
CA CYS A 226 13.39 -11.51 6.53
C CYS A 226 14.13 -12.05 7.75
N SER A 227 15.36 -11.67 7.96
CA SER A 227 16.12 -12.00 9.18
C SER A 227 16.24 -10.81 10.13
#